data_49da354e43626fc024450efff140c0fb
#
_entry.id   49da354e43626fc024450efff140c0fb
#
_cell.length_a   1.000
_cell.length_b   1.000
_cell.length_c   1.000
_cell.angle_alpha   90.00
_cell.angle_beta   90.00
_cell.angle_gamma   90.00
#
_symmetry.space_group_name_H-M   'P 1'
#
loop_
_entity.id
_entity.type
_entity.pdbx_description
1 polymer ?
#
loop_
_entity_poly.entity_id
_entity_poly.type
_entity_poly.pdbx_seq_one_letter_code
_entity_poly.pdbx_strand_id
1 'polypeptide(L)'
;MSGVREDEGLSQLAARAATGDGAALDAFLEALDRSRTVHRMVGSMLLDQDAVDDVAQEVLISVVGSIGRYRGEGRVTTWLHPIVKRRVTDHLRRQRSATALDESVLPAQRISSMVASRAALRTALARLPEKYRAPLILRDLEQLPVAEVAARLDLPEGTVKAQLSRGRAKLEKILGALD
;
A
#
# COMPACT_ATOMS: atom_id res chain seq x y z
N MET A 1 0.04 19.96 -5.62
CA MET A 1 1.42 20.46 -5.43
C MET A 1 1.96 20.20 -4.02
N SER A 2 1.13 19.96 -2.99
CA SER A 2 1.59 19.63 -1.60
C SER A 2 2.37 18.32 -1.49
N GLY A 3 1.90 17.25 -2.09
CA GLY A 3 2.50 15.91 -1.89
C GLY A 3 3.93 15.71 -2.42
N VAL A 4 4.38 16.52 -3.39
CA VAL A 4 5.77 16.43 -3.90
C VAL A 4 6.75 17.05 -2.90
N ARG A 5 6.39 18.17 -2.28
CA ARG A 5 7.22 18.83 -1.26
C ARG A 5 7.31 18.04 0.04
N GLU A 6 6.22 17.36 0.44
CA GLU A 6 6.23 16.47 1.60
C GLU A 6 7.15 15.27 1.38
N ASP A 7 7.12 14.67 0.20
CA ASP A 7 7.97 13.53 -0.13
C ASP A 7 9.46 13.90 -0.25
N GLU A 8 9.77 15.12 -0.73
CA GLU A 8 11.13 15.66 -0.74
C GLU A 8 11.68 15.87 0.69
N GLY A 9 10.89 16.45 1.59
CA GLY A 9 11.24 16.61 3.00
C GLY A 9 11.49 15.28 3.70
N LEU A 10 10.60 14.29 3.48
CA LEU A 10 10.77 12.93 3.99
C LEU A 10 12.04 12.28 3.45
N SER A 11 12.36 12.45 2.17
CA SER A 11 13.55 11.89 1.54
C SER A 11 14.85 12.48 2.11
N GLN A 12 14.87 13.76 2.42
CA GLN A 12 16.03 14.42 3.05
C GLN A 12 16.27 13.93 4.48
N LEU A 13 15.20 13.81 5.29
CA LEU A 13 15.28 13.27 6.64
C LEU A 13 15.74 11.81 6.62
N ALA A 14 15.19 10.99 5.74
CA ALA A 14 15.58 9.59 5.57
C ALA A 14 17.05 9.44 5.16
N ALA A 15 17.55 10.28 4.27
CA ALA A 15 18.96 10.26 3.85
C ALA A 15 19.92 10.59 5.00
N ARG A 16 19.59 11.58 5.82
CA ARG A 16 20.37 11.91 7.03
C ARG A 16 20.28 10.79 8.07
N ALA A 17 19.11 10.27 8.34
CA ALA A 17 18.90 9.15 9.25
C ALA A 17 19.71 7.91 8.81
N ALA A 18 19.81 7.65 7.51
CA ALA A 18 20.58 6.55 6.96
C ALA A 18 22.10 6.64 7.24
N THR A 19 22.62 7.85 7.46
CA THR A 19 24.02 8.08 7.85
C THR A 19 24.28 8.03 9.36
N GLY A 20 23.27 7.67 10.16
CA GLY A 20 23.38 7.54 11.61
C GLY A 20 22.97 8.80 12.40
N ASP A 21 22.36 9.80 11.75
CA ASP A 21 21.81 10.99 12.43
C ASP A 21 20.52 10.59 13.19
N GLY A 22 20.62 10.35 14.51
CA GLY A 22 19.48 9.97 15.36
C GLY A 22 18.39 11.02 15.42
N ALA A 23 18.75 12.32 15.46
CA ALA A 23 17.75 13.40 15.47
C ALA A 23 16.97 13.46 14.13
N ALA A 24 17.65 13.17 13.01
CA ALA A 24 16.98 13.06 11.72
C ALA A 24 16.08 11.83 11.64
N LEU A 25 16.43 10.71 12.30
CA LEU A 25 15.58 9.52 12.40
C LEU A 25 14.30 9.83 13.16
N ASP A 26 14.41 10.46 14.33
CA ASP A 26 13.23 10.85 15.13
C ASP A 26 12.31 11.79 14.34
N ALA A 27 12.87 12.83 13.72
CA ALA A 27 12.11 13.75 12.88
C ALA A 27 11.48 13.05 11.66
N PHE A 28 12.14 12.06 11.08
CA PHE A 28 11.60 11.25 9.99
C PHE A 28 10.39 10.42 10.43
N LEU A 29 10.50 9.74 11.57
CA LEU A 29 9.40 8.93 12.11
C LEU A 29 8.19 9.80 12.47
N GLU A 30 8.42 10.95 13.12
CA GLU A 30 7.34 11.91 13.40
C GLU A 30 6.67 12.43 12.12
N ALA A 31 7.46 12.73 11.08
CA ALA A 31 6.93 13.21 9.81
C ALA A 31 6.11 12.13 9.09
N LEU A 32 6.54 10.86 9.14
CA LEU A 32 5.78 9.72 8.61
C LEU A 32 4.45 9.52 9.35
N ASP A 33 4.45 9.64 10.67
CA ASP A 33 3.25 9.51 11.49
C ASP A 33 2.28 10.68 11.26
N ARG A 34 2.77 11.91 11.38
CA ARG A 34 1.97 13.13 11.16
C ARG A 34 1.32 13.17 9.78
N SER A 35 2.04 12.75 8.74
CA SER A 35 1.51 12.69 7.38
C SER A 35 0.59 11.50 7.14
N ARG A 36 0.47 10.58 8.11
CA ARG A 36 -0.26 9.31 7.97
C ARG A 36 0.15 8.52 6.73
N THR A 37 1.38 8.70 6.25
CA THR A 37 1.86 8.09 5.00
C THR A 37 1.86 6.56 5.11
N VAL A 38 2.41 6.01 6.20
CA VAL A 38 2.45 4.55 6.44
C VAL A 38 1.03 4.00 6.57
N HIS A 39 0.15 4.65 7.34
CA HIS A 39 -1.25 4.22 7.52
C HIS A 39 -2.01 4.19 6.19
N ARG A 40 -1.84 5.20 5.33
CA ARG A 40 -2.46 5.20 4.00
C ARG A 40 -1.95 4.05 3.12
N MET A 41 -0.65 3.74 3.21
CA MET A 41 -0.08 2.62 2.45
C MET A 41 -0.59 1.28 2.96
N VAL A 42 -0.65 1.06 4.28
CA VAL A 42 -1.20 -0.14 4.89
C VAL A 42 -2.70 -0.25 4.61
N GLY A 43 -3.47 0.82 4.80
CA GLY A 43 -4.93 0.86 4.56
C GLY A 43 -5.32 0.66 3.10
N SER A 44 -4.39 0.89 2.13
CA SER A 44 -4.62 0.50 0.74
C SER A 44 -4.57 -1.03 0.52
N MET A 45 -4.06 -1.79 1.50
CA MET A 45 -3.86 -3.23 1.43
C MET A 45 -4.72 -4.00 2.45
N LEU A 46 -5.14 -3.37 3.55
CA LEU A 46 -5.98 -3.93 4.60
C LEU A 46 -7.28 -3.15 4.70
N LEU A 47 -8.40 -3.85 4.92
CA LEU A 47 -9.73 -3.24 5.08
C LEU A 47 -10.09 -3.03 6.55
N ASP A 48 -9.44 -3.77 7.46
CA ASP A 48 -9.67 -3.68 8.91
C ASP A 48 -8.85 -2.53 9.49
N GLN A 49 -9.53 -1.53 10.06
CA GLN A 49 -8.90 -0.32 10.56
C GLN A 49 -8.01 -0.58 11.78
N ASP A 50 -8.42 -1.49 12.68
CA ASP A 50 -7.62 -1.85 13.86
C ASP A 50 -6.33 -2.54 13.41
N ALA A 51 -6.43 -3.43 12.43
CA ALA A 51 -5.26 -4.06 11.82
C ALA A 51 -4.36 -3.05 11.06
N VAL A 52 -4.92 -2.00 10.50
CA VAL A 52 -4.13 -0.93 9.84
C VAL A 52 -3.23 -0.22 10.85
N ASP A 53 -3.74 0.13 12.02
CA ASP A 53 -2.97 0.84 13.04
C ASP A 53 -1.87 -0.05 13.62
N ASP A 54 -2.17 -1.32 13.91
CA ASP A 54 -1.18 -2.30 14.40
C ASP A 54 -0.05 -2.53 13.39
N VAL A 55 -0.41 -2.79 12.12
CA VAL A 55 0.59 -3.05 11.07
C VAL A 55 1.37 -1.79 10.74
N ALA A 56 0.77 -0.59 10.82
CA ALA A 56 1.50 0.65 10.64
C ALA A 56 2.59 0.85 11.69
N GLN A 57 2.34 0.51 12.96
CA GLN A 57 3.35 0.51 14.01
C GLN A 57 4.48 -0.50 13.73
N GLU A 58 4.14 -1.73 13.32
CA GLU A 58 5.15 -2.73 12.92
C GLU A 58 6.02 -2.24 11.75
N VAL A 59 5.45 -1.51 10.81
CA VAL A 59 6.19 -0.89 9.71
C VAL A 59 7.17 0.16 10.23
N LEU A 60 6.73 1.08 11.11
CA LEU A 60 7.60 2.10 11.70
C LEU A 60 8.80 1.47 12.46
N ILE A 61 8.56 0.43 13.24
CA ILE A 61 9.63 -0.34 13.90
C ILE A 61 10.61 -0.93 12.85
N SER A 62 10.07 -1.44 11.74
CA SER A 62 10.89 -2.01 10.66
C SER A 62 11.71 -0.96 9.92
N VAL A 63 11.18 0.25 9.80
CA VAL A 63 11.88 1.42 9.25
C VAL A 63 13.12 1.73 10.08
N VAL A 64 13.01 1.79 11.40
CA VAL A 64 14.15 2.00 12.31
C VAL A 64 15.27 0.98 12.04
N GLY A 65 14.92 -0.31 11.93
CA GLY A 65 15.92 -1.38 11.71
C GLY A 65 16.48 -1.43 10.27
N SER A 66 15.89 -0.71 9.32
CA SER A 66 16.28 -0.77 7.90
C SER A 66 16.73 0.55 7.30
N ILE A 67 16.62 1.65 8.05
CA ILE A 67 16.92 3.00 7.53
C ILE A 67 18.35 3.13 6.97
N GLY A 68 19.34 2.48 7.58
CA GLY A 68 20.73 2.47 7.11
C GLY A 68 20.91 1.86 5.70
N ARG A 69 19.88 1.22 5.13
CA ARG A 69 19.87 0.69 3.76
C ARG A 69 19.25 1.66 2.75
N TYR A 70 18.69 2.79 3.21
CA TYR A 70 18.13 3.79 2.32
C TYR A 70 19.27 4.53 1.60
N ARG A 71 19.29 4.49 0.26
CA ARG A 71 20.37 5.06 -0.57
C ARG A 71 20.10 6.47 -1.06
N GLY A 72 18.94 7.04 -0.72
CA GLY A 72 18.54 8.35 -1.26
C GLY A 72 18.13 8.31 -2.74
N GLU A 73 18.05 7.14 -3.36
CA GLU A 73 17.67 6.96 -4.75
C GLU A 73 16.14 6.94 -4.88
N GLY A 74 15.57 7.99 -5.46
CA GLY A 74 14.14 8.11 -5.69
C GLY A 74 13.32 8.46 -4.45
N ARG A 75 12.02 8.24 -4.54
CA ARG A 75 11.06 8.64 -3.50
C ARG A 75 11.12 7.70 -2.30
N VAL A 76 11.05 8.27 -1.10
CA VAL A 76 11.04 7.48 0.14
C VAL A 76 9.85 6.52 0.20
N THR A 77 8.71 6.90 -0.36
CA THR A 77 7.52 6.05 -0.47
C THR A 77 7.77 4.79 -1.30
N THR A 78 8.64 4.86 -2.32
CA THR A 78 9.05 3.69 -3.10
C THR A 78 9.88 2.72 -2.26
N TRP A 79 10.78 3.24 -1.42
CA TRP A 79 11.57 2.44 -0.49
C TRP A 79 10.72 1.84 0.64
N LEU A 80 9.73 2.56 1.14
CA LEU A 80 8.79 2.07 2.16
C LEU A 80 7.89 0.94 1.65
N HIS A 81 7.54 0.94 0.37
CA HIS A 81 6.56 0.01 -0.19
C HIS A 81 6.87 -1.49 0.07
N PRO A 82 8.09 -2.01 -0.17
CA PRO A 82 8.41 -3.41 0.13
C PRO A 82 8.37 -3.71 1.64
N ILE A 83 8.68 -2.73 2.51
CA ILE A 83 8.60 -2.89 3.97
C ILE A 83 7.14 -3.06 4.38
N VAL A 84 6.27 -2.17 3.91
CA VAL A 84 4.81 -2.23 4.15
C VAL A 84 4.24 -3.54 3.64
N LYS A 85 4.52 -3.89 2.37
CA LYS A 85 4.02 -5.14 1.76
C LYS A 85 4.40 -6.37 2.58
N ARG A 86 5.65 -6.44 3.05
CA ARG A 86 6.12 -7.54 3.89
C ARG A 86 5.32 -7.64 5.19
N ARG A 87 5.14 -6.52 5.92
CA ARG A 87 4.41 -6.51 7.19
C ARG A 87 2.93 -6.86 7.03
N VAL A 88 2.28 -6.34 6.00
CA VAL A 88 0.90 -6.73 5.63
C VAL A 88 0.82 -8.24 5.34
N THR A 89 1.75 -8.78 4.57
CA THR A 89 1.78 -10.22 4.26
C THR A 89 2.01 -11.05 5.51
N ASP A 90 2.93 -10.65 6.40
CA ASP A 90 3.20 -11.33 7.67
C ASP A 90 1.98 -11.30 8.59
N HIS A 91 1.27 -10.16 8.66
CA HIS A 91 0.02 -10.02 9.41
C HIS A 91 -1.07 -10.97 8.87
N LEU A 92 -1.32 -10.97 7.57
CA LEU A 92 -2.31 -11.86 6.95
C LEU A 92 -1.96 -13.36 7.13
N ARG A 93 -0.67 -13.69 7.14
CA ARG A 93 -0.21 -15.07 7.42
C ARG A 93 -0.49 -15.43 8.88
N ARG A 94 -0.22 -14.56 9.85
CA ARG A 94 -0.51 -14.78 11.27
C ARG A 94 -2.01 -14.95 11.52
N GLN A 95 -2.84 -14.10 10.90
CA GLN A 95 -4.30 -14.25 10.98
C GLN A 95 -4.77 -15.62 10.47
N ARG A 96 -4.25 -16.08 9.33
CA ARG A 96 -4.59 -17.41 8.79
C ARG A 96 -4.14 -18.54 9.70
N SER A 97 -2.95 -18.45 10.30
CA SER A 97 -2.44 -19.45 11.23
C SER A 97 -3.24 -19.48 12.55
N ALA A 98 -3.62 -18.31 13.08
CA ALA A 98 -4.48 -18.23 14.25
C ALA A 98 -5.88 -18.81 13.97
N THR A 99 -6.43 -18.57 12.79
CA THR A 99 -7.72 -19.13 12.37
C THR A 99 -7.65 -20.66 12.16
N ALA A 100 -6.51 -21.20 11.71
CA ALA A 100 -6.31 -22.64 11.55
C ALA A 100 -6.13 -23.40 12.87
N LEU A 101 -5.74 -22.72 13.96
CA LEU A 101 -5.63 -23.29 15.31
C LEU A 101 -6.95 -23.24 16.08
N ASP A 102 -7.90 -22.39 15.65
CA ASP A 102 -9.22 -22.24 16.24
C ASP A 102 -10.30 -22.82 15.31
N GLU A 103 -10.16 -24.10 14.98
CA GLU A 103 -11.13 -24.84 14.15
C GLU A 103 -12.52 -25.00 14.80
N SER A 104 -12.72 -24.55 16.03
CA SER A 104 -14.00 -24.69 16.72
C SER A 104 -14.99 -23.55 16.52
N VAL A 105 -14.55 -22.36 16.05
CA VAL A 105 -15.46 -21.24 15.77
C VAL A 105 -14.93 -20.39 14.61
N LEU A 106 -15.08 -20.87 13.38
CA LEU A 106 -15.07 -19.99 12.22
C LEU A 106 -16.44 -19.31 12.14
N PRO A 107 -16.60 -18.00 12.42
CA PRO A 107 -17.85 -17.34 12.11
C PRO A 107 -18.00 -17.40 10.59
N ALA A 108 -19.00 -18.14 10.12
CA ALA A 108 -19.39 -18.21 8.71
C ALA A 108 -19.52 -16.81 8.07
N GLN A 109 -19.75 -15.78 8.91
CA GLN A 109 -19.79 -14.38 8.56
C GLN A 109 -18.45 -13.81 8.06
N ARG A 110 -17.28 -14.19 8.63
CA ARG A 110 -15.97 -13.67 8.17
C ARG A 110 -15.55 -14.24 6.81
N ILE A 111 -15.76 -15.52 6.59
CA ILE A 111 -15.51 -16.14 5.29
C ILE A 111 -16.47 -15.56 4.25
N SER A 112 -17.74 -15.40 4.60
CA SER A 112 -18.76 -14.80 3.74
C SER A 112 -18.40 -13.35 3.36
N SER A 113 -17.92 -12.52 4.30
CA SER A 113 -17.53 -11.13 4.01
C SER A 113 -16.27 -11.05 3.12
N MET A 114 -15.27 -11.92 3.32
CA MET A 114 -14.07 -11.96 2.45
C MET A 114 -14.41 -12.45 1.03
N VAL A 115 -15.28 -13.43 0.90
CA VAL A 115 -15.75 -13.93 -0.41
C VAL A 115 -16.61 -12.87 -1.08
N ALA A 116 -17.51 -12.22 -0.33
CA ALA A 116 -18.34 -11.13 -0.82
C ALA A 116 -17.48 -9.94 -1.27
N SER A 117 -16.45 -9.53 -0.50
CA SER A 117 -15.53 -8.46 -0.87
C SER A 117 -14.72 -8.78 -2.14
N ARG A 118 -14.29 -10.03 -2.32
CA ARG A 118 -13.61 -10.48 -3.55
C ARG A 118 -14.56 -10.49 -4.76
N ALA A 119 -15.80 -10.92 -4.56
CA ALA A 119 -16.81 -10.90 -5.61
C ALA A 119 -17.19 -9.48 -5.99
N ALA A 120 -17.37 -8.58 -5.01
CA ALA A 120 -17.63 -7.17 -5.23
C ALA A 120 -16.47 -6.51 -5.99
N LEU A 121 -15.22 -6.76 -5.60
CA LEU A 121 -14.04 -6.23 -6.30
C LEU A 121 -13.97 -6.73 -7.75
N ARG A 122 -14.22 -8.03 -8.02
CA ARG A 122 -14.27 -8.57 -9.38
C ARG A 122 -15.35 -7.89 -10.21
N THR A 123 -16.54 -7.73 -9.63
CA THR A 123 -17.67 -7.05 -10.28
C THR A 123 -17.35 -5.59 -10.57
N ALA A 124 -16.74 -4.90 -9.61
CA ALA A 124 -16.34 -3.50 -9.78
C ALA A 124 -15.25 -3.33 -10.86
N LEU A 125 -14.24 -4.21 -10.87
CA LEU A 125 -13.21 -4.22 -11.91
C LEU A 125 -13.80 -4.51 -13.30
N ALA A 126 -14.76 -5.44 -13.40
CA ALA A 126 -15.42 -5.75 -14.67
C ALA A 126 -16.22 -4.57 -15.26
N ARG A 127 -16.73 -3.68 -14.38
CA ARG A 127 -17.45 -2.46 -14.79
C ARG A 127 -16.52 -1.31 -15.24
N LEU A 128 -15.21 -1.41 -14.95
CA LEU A 128 -14.25 -0.41 -15.41
C LEU A 128 -13.97 -0.57 -16.90
N PRO A 129 -13.86 0.55 -17.67
CA PRO A 129 -13.32 0.52 -19.01
C PRO A 129 -11.94 -0.12 -19.05
N GLU A 130 -11.63 -0.90 -20.10
CA GLU A 130 -10.38 -1.66 -20.25
C GLU A 130 -9.13 -0.83 -20.01
N LYS A 131 -9.08 0.39 -20.56
CA LYS A 131 -7.96 1.33 -20.40
C LYS A 131 -7.63 1.70 -18.94
N TYR A 132 -8.55 1.50 -18.01
CA TYR A 132 -8.33 1.71 -16.57
C TYR A 132 -8.15 0.39 -15.83
N ARG A 133 -8.85 -0.66 -16.26
CA ARG A 133 -8.83 -1.99 -15.63
C ARG A 133 -7.47 -2.66 -15.78
N ALA A 134 -6.92 -2.70 -17.01
CA ALA A 134 -5.65 -3.37 -17.26
C ALA A 134 -4.48 -2.78 -16.44
N PRO A 135 -4.25 -1.45 -16.41
CA PRO A 135 -3.21 -0.88 -15.55
C PRO A 135 -3.39 -1.18 -14.06
N LEU A 136 -4.64 -1.17 -13.55
CA LEU A 136 -4.94 -1.47 -12.16
C LEU A 136 -4.62 -2.93 -11.81
N ILE A 137 -5.01 -3.87 -12.66
CA ILE A 137 -4.69 -5.29 -12.46
C ILE A 137 -3.17 -5.46 -12.40
N LEU A 138 -2.45 -4.99 -13.41
CA LEU A 138 -0.99 -5.15 -13.50
C LEU A 138 -0.26 -4.45 -12.34
N ARG A 139 -0.68 -3.24 -11.97
CA ARG A 139 0.01 -2.45 -10.95
C ARG A 139 -0.40 -2.82 -9.53
N ASP A 140 -1.71 -2.93 -9.25
CA ASP A 140 -2.23 -3.02 -7.90
C ASP A 140 -2.47 -4.49 -7.47
N LEU A 141 -2.81 -5.40 -8.37
CA LEU A 141 -2.97 -6.83 -8.06
C LEU A 141 -1.71 -7.64 -8.34
N GLU A 142 -1.06 -7.45 -9.50
CA GLU A 142 0.19 -8.16 -9.85
C GLU A 142 1.43 -7.44 -9.32
N GLN A 143 1.30 -6.23 -8.78
CA GLN A 143 2.35 -5.45 -8.13
C GLN A 143 3.54 -5.10 -9.03
N LEU A 144 3.32 -4.98 -10.35
CA LEU A 144 4.38 -4.66 -11.30
C LEU A 144 4.82 -3.19 -11.17
N PRO A 145 6.09 -2.86 -11.35
CA PRO A 145 6.57 -1.48 -11.48
C PRO A 145 5.87 -0.75 -12.61
N VAL A 146 5.66 0.57 -12.49
CA VAL A 146 4.98 1.38 -13.52
C VAL A 146 5.68 1.27 -14.89
N ALA A 147 7.01 1.23 -14.90
CA ALA A 147 7.80 1.04 -16.13
C ALA A 147 7.46 -0.28 -16.83
N GLU A 148 7.29 -1.37 -16.05
CA GLU A 148 6.91 -2.67 -16.61
C GLU A 148 5.46 -2.71 -17.08
N VAL A 149 4.54 -2.06 -16.34
CA VAL A 149 3.14 -1.88 -16.79
C VAL A 149 3.11 -1.10 -18.11
N ALA A 150 3.90 -0.03 -18.22
CA ALA A 150 4.02 0.79 -19.42
C ALA A 150 4.50 -0.05 -20.62
N ALA A 151 5.55 -0.85 -20.40
CA ALA A 151 6.09 -1.76 -21.44
C ALA A 151 5.08 -2.82 -21.88
N ARG A 152 4.34 -3.44 -20.92
CA ARG A 152 3.34 -4.48 -21.23
C ARG A 152 2.11 -3.96 -21.96
N LEU A 153 1.73 -2.71 -21.69
CA LEU A 153 0.55 -2.08 -22.30
C LEU A 153 0.90 -1.24 -23.53
N ASP A 154 2.18 -1.14 -23.88
CA ASP A 154 2.70 -0.27 -24.96
C ASP A 154 2.21 1.19 -24.81
N LEU A 155 2.37 1.72 -23.59
CA LEU A 155 1.94 3.06 -23.21
C LEU A 155 3.08 3.85 -22.56
N PRO A 156 3.15 5.17 -22.73
CA PRO A 156 4.04 6.03 -21.96
C PRO A 156 3.75 5.93 -20.45
N GLU A 157 4.78 5.93 -19.59
CA GLU A 157 4.60 5.87 -18.13
C GLU A 157 3.68 6.98 -17.59
N GLY A 158 3.74 8.18 -18.16
CA GLY A 158 2.85 9.28 -17.79
C GLY A 158 1.38 8.95 -18.05
N THR A 159 1.09 8.25 -19.15
CA THR A 159 -0.26 7.78 -19.50
C THR A 159 -0.70 6.71 -18.48
N VAL A 160 0.16 5.74 -18.15
CA VAL A 160 -0.14 4.71 -17.15
C VAL A 160 -0.45 5.34 -15.78
N LYS A 161 0.36 6.30 -15.32
CA LYS A 161 0.13 7.03 -14.06
C LYS A 161 -1.22 7.74 -14.05
N ALA A 162 -1.58 8.41 -15.15
CA ALA A 162 -2.87 9.08 -15.29
C ALA A 162 -4.05 8.09 -15.34
N GLN A 163 -3.88 6.95 -16.02
CA GLN A 163 -4.89 5.89 -16.06
C GLN A 163 -5.09 5.23 -14.71
N LEU A 164 -4.03 4.95 -13.96
CA LEU A 164 -4.09 4.43 -12.60
C LEU A 164 -4.84 5.38 -11.66
N SER A 165 -4.50 6.66 -11.65
CA SER A 165 -5.18 7.66 -10.81
C SER A 165 -6.68 7.74 -11.11
N ARG A 166 -7.06 7.86 -12.39
CA ARG A 166 -8.48 7.93 -12.81
C ARG A 166 -9.19 6.61 -12.58
N GLY A 167 -8.50 5.49 -12.77
CA GLY A 167 -9.04 4.15 -12.57
C GLY A 167 -9.41 3.90 -11.11
N ARG A 168 -8.52 4.25 -10.18
CA ARG A 168 -8.78 4.13 -8.72
C ARG A 168 -9.99 4.97 -8.30
N ALA A 169 -10.06 6.23 -8.74
CA ALA A 169 -11.20 7.09 -8.42
C ALA A 169 -12.53 6.55 -8.97
N LYS A 170 -12.50 5.88 -10.14
CA LYS A 170 -13.71 5.23 -10.69
C LYS A 170 -14.04 3.94 -9.95
N LEU A 171 -13.05 3.14 -9.59
CA LEU A 171 -13.23 1.90 -8.84
C LEU A 171 -13.85 2.16 -7.47
N GLU A 172 -13.35 3.19 -6.77
CA GLU A 172 -13.90 3.64 -5.48
C GLU A 172 -15.38 4.00 -5.58
N LYS A 173 -15.77 4.77 -6.61
CA LYS A 173 -17.18 5.11 -6.85
C LYS A 173 -18.06 3.90 -7.14
N ILE A 174 -17.53 2.91 -7.89
CA ILE A 174 -18.27 1.69 -8.20
C ILE A 174 -18.45 0.83 -6.95
N LEU A 175 -17.40 0.72 -6.11
CA LEU A 175 -17.46 -0.04 -4.86
C LEU A 175 -18.43 0.61 -3.87
N GLY A 176 -18.37 1.93 -3.67
CA GLY A 176 -19.31 2.64 -2.80
C GLY A 176 -20.77 2.68 -3.31
N ALA A 177 -21.03 2.22 -4.53
CA ALA A 177 -22.39 2.04 -5.07
C ALA A 177 -22.85 0.57 -4.98
N LEU A 178 -22.03 -0.34 -4.48
CA LEU A 178 -22.33 -1.76 -4.28
C LEU A 178 -22.60 -2.09 -2.79
N ASP A 179 -22.28 -1.13 -1.89
CA ASP A 179 -22.66 -1.14 -0.49
C ASP A 179 -24.08 -0.57 -0.32
#